data_4faef96fed57ddf2219acc736f5f11a4
#
_entry.id   4faef96fed57ddf2219acc736f5f11a4
#
_cell.length_a   1.000
_cell.length_b   1.000
_cell.length_c   1.000
_cell.angle_alpha   90.00
_cell.angle_beta   90.00
_cell.angle_gamma   90.00
#
_symmetry.space_group_name_H-M   'P 1'
#
loop_
_entity.id
_entity.type
_entity.pdbx_description
1 polymer ?
#
loop_
_entity_poly.entity_id
_entity_poly.type
_entity_poly.pdbx_seq_one_letter_code
_entity_poly.pdbx_strand_id
1 'polypeptide(L)'
;SHSWSDPGERKHEVLTEWHEEFRKAYERSADVWLDKACINQSNIAESLACLPVYVGGCSRLIVLVGRTYCTRLWCIMECFVWLQMGGGLSNIDVIHLQEDEPNNERRSLRESRGDHQSLAHTIASFRTKDAQCRSKEDRDNLIGVIETAFADISDFDSQVIRMLGGKAKGRHPHTVVV
;
A
#
# COMPACT_ATOMS: atom_id res chain seq x y z
N SER A 1 3.94 -0.59 -3.06
CA SER A 1 3.27 0.50 -2.33
C SER A 1 3.53 0.40 -0.84
N HIS A 2 3.92 1.48 -0.17
CA HIS A 2 4.17 1.49 1.27
C HIS A 2 4.19 2.92 1.81
N SER A 3 3.89 3.09 3.09
CA SER A 3 4.07 4.38 3.78
C SER A 3 5.52 4.55 4.28
N TRP A 4 6.13 5.70 3.98
CA TRP A 4 7.48 6.03 4.46
C TRP A 4 7.55 6.21 5.98
N SER A 5 6.43 6.51 6.63
CA SER A 5 6.35 6.71 8.08
C SER A 5 6.28 5.39 8.88
N ASP A 6 6.02 4.25 8.21
CA ASP A 6 6.05 2.95 8.85
C ASP A 6 7.49 2.43 9.01
N PRO A 7 7.80 1.57 10.02
CA PRO A 7 9.14 1.14 10.36
C PRO A 7 9.91 0.54 9.18
N GLY A 8 11.11 1.06 8.90
CA GLY A 8 11.93 0.66 7.75
C GLY A 8 12.49 -0.76 7.88
N GLU A 9 12.95 -1.15 9.07
CA GLU A 9 13.52 -2.46 9.34
C GLU A 9 12.52 -3.58 9.01
N ARG A 10 11.29 -3.46 9.51
CA ARG A 10 10.25 -4.46 9.26
C ARG A 10 9.89 -4.57 7.76
N LYS A 11 9.86 -3.44 7.05
CA LYS A 11 9.65 -3.44 5.60
C LYS A 11 10.78 -4.16 4.87
N HIS A 12 12.01 -3.93 5.29
CA HIS A 12 13.18 -4.57 4.71
C HIS A 12 13.15 -6.10 4.92
N GLU A 13 12.86 -6.56 6.13
CA GLU A 13 12.72 -7.98 6.44
C GLU A 13 11.69 -8.66 5.54
N VAL A 14 10.49 -8.11 5.51
CA VAL A 14 9.37 -8.64 4.72
C VAL A 14 9.67 -8.65 3.22
N LEU A 15 10.29 -7.59 2.69
CA LEU A 15 10.67 -7.54 1.28
C LEU A 15 11.81 -8.52 0.96
N THR A 16 12.73 -8.75 1.89
CA THR A 16 13.79 -9.73 1.72
C THR A 16 13.23 -11.14 1.66
N GLU A 17 12.33 -11.50 2.58
CA GLU A 17 11.63 -12.78 2.57
C GLU A 17 10.86 -12.98 1.27
N TRP A 18 10.08 -11.97 0.87
CA TRP A 18 9.31 -12.00 -0.37
C TRP A 18 10.24 -12.19 -1.60
N HIS A 19 11.37 -11.46 -1.65
CA HIS A 19 12.33 -11.57 -2.75
C HIS A 19 12.97 -12.96 -2.83
N GLU A 20 13.33 -13.54 -1.69
CA GLU A 20 13.90 -14.89 -1.64
C GLU A 20 12.91 -15.94 -2.15
N GLU A 21 11.64 -15.82 -1.78
CA GLU A 21 10.57 -16.70 -2.27
C GLU A 21 10.34 -16.53 -3.77
N PHE A 22 10.31 -15.27 -4.24
CA PHE A 22 10.21 -14.97 -5.66
C PHE A 22 11.37 -15.61 -6.43
N ARG A 23 12.60 -15.44 -5.94
CA ARG A 23 13.80 -16.03 -6.58
C ARG A 23 13.76 -17.54 -6.62
N LYS A 24 13.27 -18.20 -5.57
CA LYS A 24 13.10 -19.66 -5.53
C LYS A 24 12.04 -20.13 -6.52
N ALA A 25 10.95 -19.38 -6.66
CA ALA A 25 9.83 -19.75 -7.52
C ALA A 25 10.11 -19.54 -9.01
N TYR A 26 10.88 -18.50 -9.35
CA TYR A 26 11.06 -18.06 -10.74
C TYR A 26 12.50 -18.16 -11.25
N GLU A 27 13.44 -18.63 -10.45
CA GLU A 27 14.86 -18.79 -10.76
C GLU A 27 15.53 -17.49 -11.27
N ARG A 28 14.96 -16.33 -10.92
CA ARG A 28 15.47 -15.00 -11.26
C ARG A 28 15.18 -13.98 -10.17
N SER A 29 15.89 -12.87 -10.17
CA SER A 29 15.57 -11.72 -9.32
C SER A 29 14.32 -10.98 -9.83
N ALA A 30 13.59 -10.36 -8.91
CA ALA A 30 12.49 -9.46 -9.27
C ALA A 30 13.06 -8.09 -9.68
N ASP A 31 12.50 -7.51 -10.74
CA ASP A 31 12.65 -6.10 -11.03
C ASP A 31 11.59 -5.34 -10.22
N VAL A 32 12.02 -4.37 -9.43
CA VAL A 32 11.15 -3.65 -8.49
C VAL A 32 11.09 -2.18 -8.88
N TRP A 33 9.88 -1.70 -9.14
CA TRP A 33 9.63 -0.27 -9.22
C TRP A 33 9.28 0.26 -7.82
N LEU A 34 9.95 1.34 -7.42
CA LEU A 34 9.74 2.01 -6.14
C LEU A 34 9.73 3.52 -6.38
N ASP A 35 8.65 4.18 -6.01
CA ASP A 35 8.41 5.62 -6.26
C ASP A 35 9.61 6.49 -5.90
N LYS A 36 10.14 6.34 -4.68
CA LYS A 36 11.28 7.13 -4.20
C LYS A 36 12.57 6.95 -4.99
N ALA A 37 12.78 5.77 -5.56
CA ALA A 37 13.98 5.45 -6.34
C ALA A 37 13.80 5.75 -7.83
N CYS A 38 12.56 5.66 -8.33
CA CYS A 38 12.26 5.69 -9.75
C CYS A 38 11.63 7.02 -10.21
N ILE A 39 11.14 7.85 -9.28
CA ILE A 39 10.51 9.14 -9.58
C ILE A 39 11.45 10.29 -9.24
N ASN A 40 11.42 11.35 -10.07
CA ASN A 40 12.11 12.60 -9.76
C ASN A 40 11.41 13.32 -8.60
N GLN A 41 12.00 13.25 -7.42
CA GLN A 41 11.45 13.85 -6.19
C GLN A 41 11.42 15.40 -6.22
N SER A 42 12.13 16.02 -7.17
CA SER A 42 12.12 17.49 -7.35
C SER A 42 10.96 17.96 -8.25
N ASN A 43 10.33 17.06 -9.02
CA ASN A 43 9.20 17.37 -9.89
C ASN A 43 8.14 16.27 -9.78
N ILE A 44 7.40 16.30 -8.68
CA ILE A 44 6.38 15.30 -8.36
C ILE A 44 5.18 15.38 -9.33
N ALA A 45 4.79 16.58 -9.76
CA ALA A 45 3.64 16.76 -10.63
C ALA A 45 3.82 16.06 -11.99
N GLU A 46 4.99 16.20 -12.61
CA GLU A 46 5.33 15.50 -13.86
C GLU A 46 5.39 13.98 -13.65
N SER A 47 5.97 13.56 -12.53
CA SER A 47 6.09 12.15 -12.18
C SER A 47 4.74 11.51 -11.92
N LEU A 48 3.78 12.25 -11.36
CA LEU A 48 2.41 11.80 -11.15
C LEU A 48 1.69 11.49 -12.47
N ALA A 49 1.89 12.33 -13.49
CA ALA A 49 1.33 12.10 -14.82
C ALA A 49 1.85 10.80 -15.47
N CYS A 50 3.07 10.38 -15.11
CA CYS A 50 3.68 9.14 -15.59
C CYS A 50 3.37 7.90 -14.71
N LEU A 51 2.76 8.08 -13.53
CA LEU A 51 2.47 6.99 -12.61
C LEU A 51 1.65 5.84 -13.26
N PRO A 52 0.63 6.10 -14.09
CA PRO A 52 -0.09 5.03 -14.80
C PRO A 52 0.81 4.16 -15.68
N VAL A 53 1.80 4.75 -16.33
CA VAL A 53 2.75 4.03 -17.19
C VAL A 53 3.62 3.10 -16.36
N TYR A 54 4.15 3.59 -15.25
CA TYR A 54 5.00 2.78 -14.37
C TYR A 54 4.22 1.66 -13.70
N VAL A 55 3.07 1.98 -13.12
CA VAL A 55 2.23 0.99 -12.42
C VAL A 55 1.63 0.00 -13.41
N GLY A 56 1.17 0.45 -14.58
CA GLY A 56 0.64 -0.42 -15.62
C GLY A 56 1.68 -1.37 -16.23
N GLY A 57 2.96 -1.03 -16.16
CA GLY A 57 4.07 -1.91 -16.55
C GLY A 57 4.42 -3.00 -15.53
N CYS A 58 3.87 -2.92 -14.33
CA CYS A 58 4.11 -3.92 -13.28
C CYS A 58 3.15 -5.11 -13.42
N SER A 59 3.66 -6.32 -13.21
CA SER A 59 2.83 -7.54 -13.20
C SER A 59 2.17 -7.82 -11.85
N ARG A 60 2.69 -7.25 -10.78
CA ARG A 60 2.19 -7.40 -9.40
C ARG A 60 2.35 -6.11 -8.62
N LEU A 61 1.41 -5.87 -7.70
CA LEU A 61 1.50 -4.80 -6.72
C LEU A 61 1.74 -5.40 -5.33
N ILE A 62 2.85 -5.05 -4.70
CA ILE A 62 3.12 -5.40 -3.31
C ILE A 62 2.71 -4.21 -2.44
N VAL A 63 1.83 -4.46 -1.49
CA VAL A 63 1.29 -3.46 -0.58
C VAL A 63 1.71 -3.80 0.84
N LEU A 64 2.59 -2.98 1.41
CA LEU A 64 3.06 -3.11 2.78
C LEU A 64 2.22 -2.22 3.68
N VAL A 65 1.26 -2.82 4.38
CA VAL A 65 0.28 -2.09 5.18
C VAL A 65 0.74 -2.01 6.63
N GLY A 66 1.25 -0.86 7.01
CA GLY A 66 1.52 -0.48 8.39
C GLY A 66 0.46 0.47 8.95
N ARG A 67 0.68 1.00 10.14
CA ARG A 67 -0.27 1.87 10.85
C ARG A 67 -0.58 3.16 10.10
N THR A 68 0.38 3.69 9.33
CA THR A 68 0.22 4.97 8.63
C THR A 68 -0.17 4.81 7.15
N TYR A 69 -0.28 3.59 6.64
CA TYR A 69 -0.57 3.34 5.23
C TYR A 69 -1.86 4.04 4.77
N CYS A 70 -2.96 3.78 5.48
CA CYS A 70 -4.28 4.34 5.15
C CYS A 70 -4.37 5.86 5.34
N THR A 71 -3.44 6.47 6.07
CA THR A 71 -3.43 7.93 6.26
C THR A 71 -2.69 8.67 5.15
N ARG A 72 -2.01 7.96 4.24
CA ARG A 72 -1.20 8.53 3.17
C ARG A 72 -1.90 8.42 1.83
N LEU A 73 -2.37 9.55 1.29
CA LEU A 73 -3.12 9.56 0.03
C LEU A 73 -2.30 9.05 -1.16
N TRP A 74 -0.98 9.23 -1.15
CA TRP A 74 -0.08 8.67 -2.17
C TRP A 74 -0.13 7.14 -2.24
N CYS A 75 -0.13 6.46 -1.10
CA CYS A 75 -0.25 5.01 -1.04
C CYS A 75 -1.60 4.54 -1.62
N ILE A 76 -2.64 5.29 -1.33
CA ILE A 76 -3.99 5.03 -1.85
C ILE A 76 -4.07 5.31 -3.35
N MET A 77 -3.37 6.36 -3.82
CA MET A 77 -3.29 6.68 -5.25
C MET A 77 -2.58 5.59 -6.07
N GLU A 78 -1.54 4.96 -5.53
CA GLU A 78 -0.90 3.81 -6.19
C GLU A 78 -1.89 2.64 -6.37
N CYS A 79 -2.70 2.36 -5.34
CA CYS A 79 -3.77 1.37 -5.43
C CYS A 79 -4.84 1.76 -6.44
N PHE A 80 -5.25 3.03 -6.45
CA PHE A 80 -6.20 3.57 -7.41
C PHE A 80 -5.69 3.37 -8.85
N VAL A 81 -4.47 3.80 -9.13
CA VAL A 81 -3.88 3.68 -10.46
C VAL A 81 -3.77 2.22 -10.88
N TRP A 82 -3.35 1.32 -9.98
CA TRP A 82 -3.32 -0.11 -10.24
C TRP A 82 -4.67 -0.64 -10.73
N LEU A 83 -5.75 -0.32 -10.02
CA LEU A 83 -7.09 -0.76 -10.37
C LEU A 83 -7.57 -0.14 -11.71
N GLN A 84 -7.31 1.14 -11.95
CA GLN A 84 -7.70 1.84 -13.17
C GLN A 84 -6.93 1.33 -14.41
N MET A 85 -5.69 0.89 -14.23
CA MET A 85 -4.89 0.28 -15.30
C MET A 85 -5.23 -1.20 -15.56
N GLY A 86 -6.30 -1.71 -14.96
CA GLY A 86 -6.77 -3.09 -15.15
C GLY A 86 -6.04 -4.11 -14.27
N GLY A 87 -5.29 -3.67 -13.28
CA GLY A 87 -4.63 -4.54 -12.31
C GLY A 87 -5.63 -5.36 -11.50
N GLY A 88 -5.52 -6.68 -11.57
CA GLY A 88 -6.41 -7.59 -10.84
C GLY A 88 -6.08 -7.68 -9.35
N LEU A 89 -7.13 -7.88 -8.53
CA LEU A 89 -6.95 -8.15 -7.09
C LEU A 89 -6.15 -9.43 -6.81
N SER A 90 -6.13 -10.39 -7.73
CA SER A 90 -5.31 -11.60 -7.64
C SER A 90 -3.80 -11.34 -7.76
N ASN A 91 -3.43 -10.19 -8.32
CA ASN A 91 -2.05 -9.78 -8.55
C ASN A 91 -1.59 -8.73 -7.53
N ILE A 92 -2.31 -8.58 -6.43
CA ILE A 92 -1.93 -7.76 -5.29
C ILE A 92 -1.50 -8.66 -4.15
N ASP A 93 -0.29 -8.45 -3.65
CA ASP A 93 0.22 -9.08 -2.43
C ASP A 93 0.12 -8.07 -1.29
N VAL A 94 -0.87 -8.22 -0.44
CA VAL A 94 -1.05 -7.37 0.76
C VAL A 94 -0.34 -8.02 1.94
N ILE A 95 0.64 -7.31 2.50
CA ILE A 95 1.43 -7.77 3.63
C ILE A 95 1.24 -6.79 4.78
N HIS A 96 0.68 -7.25 5.87
CA HIS A 96 0.49 -6.45 7.07
C HIS A 96 1.79 -6.40 7.86
N LEU A 97 2.32 -5.19 8.06
CA LEU A 97 3.48 -4.95 8.91
C LEU A 97 3.02 -4.98 10.37
N GLN A 98 2.77 -6.17 10.90
CA GLN A 98 2.51 -6.31 12.33
C GLN A 98 3.82 -6.05 13.07
N GLU A 99 3.79 -5.21 14.09
CA GLU A 99 4.82 -5.23 15.11
C GLU A 99 4.57 -6.52 15.89
N ASP A 100 5.52 -7.44 15.87
CA ASP A 100 5.57 -8.52 16.85
C ASP A 100 5.66 -7.81 18.21
N GLU A 101 4.56 -7.74 18.94
CA GLU A 101 4.57 -7.31 20.33
C GLU A 101 5.50 -8.29 21.05
N PRO A 102 6.68 -7.86 21.54
CA PRO A 102 7.45 -8.74 22.40
C PRO A 102 6.55 -9.09 23.58
N ASN A 103 6.34 -10.38 23.77
CA ASN A 103 5.58 -10.98 24.85
C ASN A 103 6.03 -10.40 26.20
N ASN A 104 5.48 -9.26 26.60
CA ASN A 104 5.85 -8.54 27.79
C ASN A 104 4.61 -8.33 28.65
N GLU A 105 4.26 -9.38 29.43
CA GLU A 105 3.19 -9.39 30.43
C GLU A 105 3.25 -8.22 31.44
N ARG A 106 4.33 -7.41 31.42
CA ARG A 106 4.52 -6.27 32.31
C ARG A 106 4.03 -4.92 31.77
N ARG A 107 3.60 -4.85 30.49
CA ARG A 107 3.13 -3.61 29.88
C ARG A 107 1.61 -3.39 29.98
N SER A 108 0.86 -4.41 30.39
CA SER A 108 -0.62 -4.42 30.36
C SER A 108 -1.29 -3.43 31.32
N LEU A 109 -0.57 -2.83 32.25
CA LEU A 109 -1.13 -1.92 33.26
C LEU A 109 -0.93 -0.43 32.96
N ARG A 110 -0.14 -0.06 31.97
CA ARG A 110 0.13 1.35 31.60
C ARG A 110 -0.53 1.80 30.28
N GLU A 111 -0.95 0.88 29.44
CA GLU A 111 -1.50 1.17 28.10
C GLU A 111 -3.03 1.19 28.05
N SER A 112 -3.72 1.07 29.18
CA SER A 112 -5.20 1.12 29.24
C SER A 112 -5.82 2.51 29.00
N ARG A 113 -5.05 3.48 28.54
CA ARG A 113 -5.54 4.84 28.26
C ARG A 113 -4.88 5.49 27.05
N GLY A 114 -5.03 4.92 25.86
CA GLY A 114 -4.57 5.63 24.68
C GLY A 114 -4.65 4.76 23.43
N ASP A 115 -5.73 4.82 22.76
CA ASP A 115 -5.92 4.88 21.28
C ASP A 115 -5.03 4.00 20.38
N HIS A 116 -4.79 2.72 20.74
CA HIS A 116 -4.27 1.75 19.79
C HIS A 116 -5.43 1.13 19.00
N GLN A 117 -5.98 1.88 18.03
CA GLN A 117 -6.84 1.27 17.03
C GLN A 117 -6.04 0.17 16.34
N SER A 118 -6.57 -1.05 16.34
CA SER A 118 -5.93 -2.15 15.63
C SER A 118 -5.84 -1.80 14.13
N LEU A 119 -4.81 -2.30 13.43
CA LEU A 119 -4.67 -2.11 11.97
C LEU A 119 -5.96 -2.52 11.23
N ALA A 120 -6.59 -3.60 11.67
CA ALA A 120 -7.87 -4.06 11.13
C ALA A 120 -8.97 -3.00 11.26
N HIS A 121 -9.05 -2.30 12.39
CA HIS A 121 -10.01 -1.22 12.59
C HIS A 121 -9.68 -0.02 11.70
N THR A 122 -8.41 0.35 11.59
CA THR A 122 -7.96 1.45 10.71
C THR A 122 -8.32 1.16 9.25
N ILE A 123 -8.15 -0.08 8.79
CA ILE A 123 -8.55 -0.48 7.44
C ILE A 123 -10.08 -0.44 7.30
N ALA A 124 -10.82 -1.01 8.24
CA ALA A 124 -12.28 -1.07 8.17
C ALA A 124 -12.96 0.30 8.21
N SER A 125 -12.34 1.28 8.86
CA SER A 125 -12.82 2.67 8.94
C SER A 125 -12.24 3.60 7.89
N PHE A 126 -11.50 3.07 6.92
CA PHE A 126 -10.83 3.88 5.90
C PHE A 126 -11.81 4.74 5.11
N ARG A 127 -11.41 6.01 4.89
CA ARG A 127 -12.05 6.96 3.98
C ARG A 127 -10.97 7.72 3.21
N THR A 128 -11.06 7.72 1.90
CA THR A 128 -10.13 8.47 1.02
C THR A 128 -10.03 9.94 1.41
N LYS A 129 -11.14 10.53 1.80
CA LYS A 129 -11.21 11.95 2.21
C LYS A 129 -10.45 12.27 3.50
N ASP A 130 -10.13 11.27 4.32
CA ASP A 130 -9.35 11.45 5.55
C ASP A 130 -7.84 11.31 5.32
N ALA A 131 -7.44 10.73 4.18
CA ALA A 131 -6.04 10.56 3.82
C ALA A 131 -5.37 11.90 3.51
N GLN A 132 -4.09 12.01 3.85
CA GLN A 132 -3.34 13.25 3.82
C GLN A 132 -2.18 13.22 2.82
N CYS A 133 -1.84 14.39 2.29
CA CYS A 133 -0.62 14.68 1.57
C CYS A 133 0.22 15.70 2.35
N ARG A 134 1.46 15.90 1.91
CA ARG A 134 2.32 16.96 2.44
C ARG A 134 1.78 18.35 2.11
N SER A 135 1.25 18.54 0.90
CA SER A 135 0.64 19.74 0.40
C SER A 135 -0.87 19.57 0.31
N LYS A 136 -1.62 20.63 0.64
CA LYS A 136 -3.07 20.65 0.46
C LYS A 136 -3.43 20.60 -1.02
N GLU A 137 -2.68 21.30 -1.85
CA GLU A 137 -2.88 21.34 -3.30
C GLU A 137 -2.75 19.94 -3.93
N ASP A 138 -1.69 19.19 -3.58
CA ASP A 138 -1.54 17.81 -4.03
C ASP A 138 -2.70 16.94 -3.58
N ARG A 139 -3.14 17.11 -2.32
CA ARG A 139 -4.27 16.36 -1.78
C ARG A 139 -5.55 16.61 -2.56
N ASP A 140 -5.87 17.88 -2.79
CA ASP A 140 -7.10 18.27 -3.49
C ASP A 140 -7.07 17.78 -4.95
N ASN A 141 -5.93 17.85 -5.61
CA ASN A 141 -5.72 17.34 -6.98
C ASN A 141 -5.91 15.81 -7.02
N LEU A 142 -5.28 15.06 -6.11
CA LEU A 142 -5.37 13.59 -6.09
C LEU A 142 -6.80 13.11 -5.78
N ILE A 143 -7.48 13.74 -4.83
CA ILE A 143 -8.88 13.44 -4.53
C ILE A 143 -9.75 13.72 -5.76
N GLY A 144 -9.56 14.87 -6.43
CA GLY A 144 -10.28 15.21 -7.65
C GLY A 144 -10.11 14.18 -8.77
N VAL A 145 -8.90 13.61 -8.92
CA VAL A 145 -8.66 12.52 -9.88
C VAL A 145 -9.47 11.28 -9.52
N ILE A 146 -9.50 10.88 -8.26
CA ILE A 146 -10.28 9.73 -7.80
C ILE A 146 -11.78 9.99 -7.98
N GLU A 147 -12.28 11.17 -7.59
CA GLU A 147 -13.70 11.56 -7.75
C GLU A 147 -14.15 11.60 -9.22
N THR A 148 -13.23 11.86 -10.15
CA THR A 148 -13.56 11.84 -11.58
C THR A 148 -13.79 10.41 -12.10
N ALA A 149 -13.16 9.41 -11.49
CA ALA A 149 -13.25 8.01 -11.90
C ALA A 149 -14.42 7.25 -11.27
N PHE A 150 -14.97 7.75 -10.18
CA PHE A 150 -16.07 7.12 -9.44
C PHE A 150 -17.26 8.07 -9.30
N ALA A 151 -18.47 7.57 -9.55
CA ALA A 151 -19.71 8.33 -9.32
C ALA A 151 -19.89 8.68 -7.83
N ASP A 152 -19.45 7.78 -6.94
CA ASP A 152 -19.36 7.98 -5.49
C ASP A 152 -17.99 7.47 -5.01
N ILE A 153 -17.24 8.33 -4.33
CA ILE A 153 -15.94 7.98 -3.75
C ILE A 153 -16.03 6.85 -2.72
N SER A 154 -17.20 6.64 -2.12
CA SER A 154 -17.45 5.54 -1.19
C SER A 154 -17.33 4.16 -1.84
N ASP A 155 -17.55 4.06 -3.15
CA ASP A 155 -17.32 2.82 -3.91
C ASP A 155 -15.83 2.50 -3.97
N PHE A 156 -15.00 3.50 -4.15
CA PHE A 156 -13.55 3.33 -4.08
C PHE A 156 -13.09 2.99 -2.66
N ASP A 157 -13.59 3.68 -1.63
CA ASP A 157 -13.30 3.34 -0.23
C ASP A 157 -13.59 1.86 0.06
N SER A 158 -14.74 1.38 -0.40
CA SER A 158 -15.14 -0.02 -0.25
C SER A 158 -14.19 -0.99 -0.97
N GLN A 159 -13.68 -0.62 -2.13
CA GLN A 159 -12.69 -1.42 -2.86
C GLN A 159 -11.36 -1.48 -2.11
N VAL A 160 -10.88 -0.35 -1.59
CA VAL A 160 -9.65 -0.27 -0.79
C VAL A 160 -9.77 -1.10 0.49
N ILE A 161 -10.88 -0.96 1.23
CA ILE A 161 -11.14 -1.75 2.44
C ILE A 161 -11.09 -3.25 2.13
N ARG A 162 -11.76 -3.69 1.08
CA ARG A 162 -11.77 -5.09 0.65
C ARG A 162 -10.39 -5.58 0.22
N MET A 163 -9.64 -4.75 -0.49
CA MET A 163 -8.29 -5.06 -0.93
C MET A 163 -7.33 -5.21 0.26
N LEU A 164 -7.31 -4.23 1.16
CA LEU A 164 -6.37 -4.20 2.29
C LEU A 164 -6.80 -5.13 3.44
N GLY A 165 -8.09 -5.33 3.65
CA GLY A 165 -8.65 -6.21 4.68
C GLY A 165 -8.71 -7.68 4.28
N GLY A 166 -8.44 -7.99 3.01
CA GLY A 166 -8.31 -9.37 2.55
C GLY A 166 -7.20 -10.07 3.33
N LYS A 167 -7.45 -11.30 3.79
CA LYS A 167 -6.36 -12.14 4.34
C LYS A 167 -5.28 -12.20 3.28
N ALA A 168 -4.03 -11.94 3.67
CA ALA A 168 -2.87 -12.25 2.84
C ALA A 168 -3.12 -13.66 2.27
N LYS A 169 -3.42 -13.74 0.98
CA LYS A 169 -3.59 -15.05 0.34
C LYS A 169 -2.25 -15.73 0.52
N GLY A 170 -2.30 -16.87 1.22
CA GLY A 170 -1.14 -17.72 1.34
C GLY A 170 -0.51 -17.85 -0.04
N ARG A 171 0.75 -17.57 -0.06
CA ARG A 171 1.71 -17.59 -1.16
C ARG A 171 1.34 -18.64 -2.23
N HIS A 172 0.73 -18.22 -3.31
CA HIS A 172 0.57 -19.08 -4.48
C HIS A 172 1.52 -18.58 -5.57
N PRO A 173 2.48 -19.42 -5.97
CA PRO A 173 3.40 -19.12 -7.07
C PRO A 173 2.68 -19.39 -8.39
N HIS A 174 1.92 -18.45 -8.93
CA HIS A 174 1.41 -18.63 -10.29
C HIS A 174 1.33 -17.31 -11.05
N THR A 175 2.06 -17.34 -12.14
CA THR A 175 1.99 -16.54 -13.36
C THR A 175 2.60 -15.14 -13.27
N VAL A 176 3.88 -15.09 -13.60
CA VAL A 176 4.49 -13.90 -14.16
C VAL A 176 4.22 -13.93 -15.66
N VAL A 177 3.46 -12.98 -16.17
CA VAL A 177 3.45 -12.68 -17.61
C VAL A 177 4.58 -11.67 -17.83
N VAL A 178 5.52 -12.05 -18.68
CA VAL A 178 6.60 -11.21 -19.20
C VAL A 178 6.01 -10.20 -20.15
#